data_97572b15aabb737909e3885878fb56a9
#
_entry.id   97572b15aabb737909e3885878fb56a9
#
_cell.length_a   1.000
_cell.length_b   1.000
_cell.length_c   1.000
_cell.angle_alpha   90.00
_cell.angle_beta   90.00
_cell.angle_gamma   90.00
#
_symmetry.space_group_name_H-M   'P 1'
#
loop_
_entity.id
_entity.type
_entity.pdbx_description
1 polymer ?
#
loop_
_entity_poly.entity_id
_entity_poly.type
_entity_poly.pdbx_seq_one_letter_code
_entity_poly.pdbx_strand_id
1 'polypeptide(L)'
;MIENSSMQFQAASITTAPNDVEIQKQRMELFHQEYQYEQQQYVQRKENADEAKLKAVLKYTKDTFKNLDFDEAEIFQLCGCVRYFVTNKQSLTHTDIRIKRRASVTQIALKSFAWNIAFQYNIGGDATALFVMHTFNEWFANSTLETIRKNLRTTTGRHKIEINEKIF
;
A
#
# COMPACT_ATOMS: atom_id res chain seq x y z
N MET A 1 67.69 11.31 -28.49
CA MET A 1 66.77 10.16 -28.55
C MET A 1 66.80 9.31 -27.30
N ILE A 2 67.92 9.01 -26.75
CA ILE A 2 68.04 8.22 -25.50
C ILE A 2 67.46 8.98 -24.32
N GLU A 3 67.64 10.29 -24.27
CA GLU A 3 67.09 11.14 -23.23
C GLU A 3 65.56 11.15 -23.23
N ASN A 4 64.93 11.15 -24.39
CA ASN A 4 63.49 11.11 -24.49
C ASN A 4 62.91 9.79 -24.00
N SER A 5 63.58 8.69 -24.23
CA SER A 5 63.15 7.38 -23.70
C SER A 5 63.22 7.33 -22.17
N SER A 6 64.28 7.90 -21.61
CA SER A 6 64.45 7.99 -20.15
C SER A 6 63.39 8.89 -19.53
N MET A 7 63.11 10.02 -20.15
CA MET A 7 62.06 10.93 -19.68
C MET A 7 60.68 10.30 -19.74
N GLN A 8 60.37 9.56 -20.83
CA GLN A 8 59.10 8.84 -20.95
C GLN A 8 58.96 7.78 -19.85
N PHE A 9 60.01 7.09 -19.50
CA PHE A 9 59.98 6.10 -18.45
C PHE A 9 59.72 6.74 -17.07
N GLN A 10 60.33 7.87 -16.75
CA GLN A 10 60.11 8.63 -15.55
C GLN A 10 58.67 9.18 -15.48
N ALA A 11 58.17 9.68 -16.58
CA ALA A 11 56.80 10.16 -16.69
C ALA A 11 55.76 9.04 -16.39
N ALA A 12 55.98 7.84 -16.91
CA ALA A 12 55.14 6.69 -16.60
C ALA A 12 55.18 6.33 -15.12
N SER A 13 56.33 6.40 -14.45
CA SER A 13 56.46 6.16 -13.03
C SER A 13 55.80 7.20 -12.17
N ILE A 14 55.86 8.47 -12.56
CA ILE A 14 55.19 9.59 -11.87
C ILE A 14 53.68 9.50 -12.01
N THR A 15 53.17 9.06 -13.14
CA THR A 15 51.73 8.94 -13.43
C THR A 15 51.08 7.70 -12.78
N THR A 16 51.82 6.76 -12.28
CA THR A 16 51.27 5.55 -11.62
C THR A 16 50.40 5.89 -10.42
N ALA A 17 50.85 6.75 -9.50
CA ALA A 17 50.07 7.14 -8.35
C ALA A 17 48.82 7.97 -8.69
N PRO A 18 48.87 9.00 -9.58
CA PRO A 18 47.67 9.67 -10.07
C PRO A 18 46.74 8.75 -10.80
N ASN A 19 47.27 7.79 -11.54
CA ASN A 19 46.47 6.81 -12.28
C ASN A 19 45.73 5.86 -11.34
N ASP A 20 46.35 5.44 -10.26
CA ASP A 20 45.70 4.61 -9.25
C ASP A 20 44.56 5.36 -8.53
N VAL A 21 44.75 6.63 -8.23
CA VAL A 21 43.74 7.49 -7.63
C VAL A 21 42.56 7.64 -8.60
N GLU A 22 42.83 7.86 -9.88
CA GLU A 22 41.81 7.98 -10.91
C GLU A 22 41.03 6.67 -11.09
N ILE A 23 41.72 5.54 -11.09
CA ILE A 23 41.10 4.21 -11.14
C ILE A 23 40.17 3.98 -9.96
N GLN A 24 40.63 4.31 -8.76
CA GLN A 24 39.81 4.21 -7.55
C GLN A 24 38.58 5.11 -7.62
N LYS A 25 38.74 6.34 -8.09
CA LYS A 25 37.65 7.29 -8.30
C LYS A 25 36.62 6.75 -9.27
N GLN A 26 37.07 6.21 -10.40
CA GLN A 26 36.18 5.59 -11.41
C GLN A 26 35.44 4.39 -10.81
N ARG A 27 36.09 3.54 -10.03
CA ARG A 27 35.45 2.41 -9.36
C ARG A 27 34.40 2.87 -8.36
N MET A 28 34.69 3.90 -7.58
CA MET A 28 33.74 4.48 -6.64
C MET A 28 32.52 5.07 -7.39
N GLU A 29 32.76 5.72 -8.50
CA GLU A 29 31.70 6.29 -9.33
C GLU A 29 30.81 5.22 -9.95
N LEU A 30 31.40 4.16 -10.49
CA LEU A 30 30.67 3.00 -11.01
C LEU A 30 29.85 2.32 -9.92
N PHE A 31 30.45 2.11 -8.76
CA PHE A 31 29.75 1.53 -7.61
C PHE A 31 28.57 2.39 -7.17
N HIS A 32 28.76 3.71 -7.16
CA HIS A 32 27.70 4.66 -6.84
C HIS A 32 26.55 4.60 -7.86
N GLN A 33 26.87 4.53 -9.16
CA GLN A 33 25.88 4.40 -10.23
C GLN A 33 25.12 3.07 -10.11
N GLU A 34 25.80 1.97 -9.85
CA GLU A 34 25.17 0.65 -9.63
C GLU A 34 24.23 0.69 -8.43
N TYR A 35 24.68 1.29 -7.34
CA TYR A 35 23.85 1.44 -6.14
C TYR A 35 22.60 2.27 -6.42
N GLN A 36 22.73 3.39 -7.10
CA GLN A 36 21.57 4.23 -7.48
C GLN A 36 20.61 3.48 -8.39
N TYR A 37 21.13 2.74 -9.36
CA TYR A 37 20.30 1.92 -10.25
C TYR A 37 19.52 0.87 -9.48
N GLU A 38 20.17 0.15 -8.58
CA GLU A 38 19.51 -0.85 -7.73
C GLU A 38 18.45 -0.22 -6.84
N GLN A 39 18.70 0.95 -6.27
CA GLN A 39 17.73 1.69 -5.46
C GLN A 39 16.51 2.09 -6.31
N GLN A 40 16.72 2.59 -7.51
CA GLN A 40 15.64 2.93 -8.42
C GLN A 40 14.81 1.70 -8.80
N GLN A 41 15.46 0.57 -9.07
CA GLN A 41 14.77 -0.69 -9.37
C GLN A 41 13.95 -1.19 -8.17
N TYR A 42 14.49 -1.05 -6.98
CA TYR A 42 13.78 -1.41 -5.76
C TYR A 42 12.53 -0.55 -5.56
N VAL A 43 12.67 0.77 -5.67
CA VAL A 43 11.55 1.71 -5.53
C VAL A 43 10.49 1.41 -6.58
N GLN A 44 10.88 1.21 -7.83
CA GLN A 44 9.95 0.92 -8.93
C GLN A 44 9.19 -0.40 -8.69
N ARG A 45 9.88 -1.44 -8.22
CA ARG A 45 9.22 -2.72 -7.89
C ARG A 45 8.24 -2.57 -6.75
N LYS A 46 8.60 -1.79 -5.74
CA LYS A 46 7.72 -1.51 -4.61
C LYS A 46 6.48 -0.74 -5.03
N GLU A 47 6.63 0.31 -5.81
CA GLU A 47 5.51 1.10 -6.35
C GLU A 47 4.58 0.25 -7.20
N ASN A 48 5.12 -0.60 -8.06
CA ASN A 48 4.33 -1.53 -8.88
C ASN A 48 3.57 -2.54 -8.03
N ALA A 49 4.19 -3.07 -6.98
CA ALA A 49 3.55 -3.99 -6.05
C ALA A 49 2.42 -3.31 -5.26
N ASP A 50 2.65 -2.10 -4.78
CA ASP A 50 1.65 -1.31 -4.04
C ASP A 50 0.45 -0.96 -4.94
N GLU A 51 0.71 -0.59 -6.18
CA GLU A 51 -0.35 -0.31 -7.17
C GLU A 51 -1.17 -1.57 -7.49
N ALA A 52 -0.51 -2.70 -7.70
CA ALA A 52 -1.18 -3.98 -7.95
C ALA A 52 -2.06 -4.39 -6.75
N LYS A 53 -1.56 -4.19 -5.54
CA LYS A 53 -2.28 -4.46 -4.30
C LYS A 53 -3.52 -3.58 -4.16
N LEU A 54 -3.39 -2.29 -4.40
CA LEU A 54 -4.51 -1.35 -4.37
C LEU A 54 -5.58 -1.74 -5.40
N LYS A 55 -5.16 -2.07 -6.61
CA LYS A 55 -6.06 -2.51 -7.68
C LYS A 55 -6.84 -3.77 -7.30
N ALA A 56 -6.17 -4.73 -6.67
CA ALA A 56 -6.80 -5.96 -6.18
C ALA A 56 -7.82 -5.68 -5.07
N VAL A 57 -7.52 -4.80 -4.14
CA VAL A 57 -8.43 -4.40 -3.05
C VAL A 57 -9.65 -3.64 -3.59
N LEU A 58 -9.46 -2.76 -4.55
CA LEU A 58 -10.57 -2.06 -5.19
C LEU A 58 -11.46 -3.02 -6.00
N LYS A 59 -10.86 -4.00 -6.65
CA LYS A 59 -11.62 -5.06 -7.33
C LYS A 59 -12.43 -5.89 -6.34
N TYR A 60 -11.83 -6.30 -5.24
CA TYR A 60 -12.50 -6.99 -4.14
C TYR A 60 -13.71 -6.19 -3.64
N THR A 61 -13.53 -4.89 -3.43
CA THR A 61 -14.61 -3.98 -3.00
C THR A 61 -15.75 -3.97 -4.01
N LYS A 62 -15.44 -3.76 -5.28
CA LYS A 62 -16.44 -3.73 -6.36
C LYS A 62 -17.22 -5.04 -6.46
N ASP A 63 -16.51 -6.16 -6.48
CA ASP A 63 -17.13 -7.48 -6.63
C ASP A 63 -18.01 -7.81 -5.42
N THR A 64 -17.54 -7.51 -4.21
CA THR A 64 -18.28 -7.77 -2.97
C THR A 64 -19.60 -7.01 -2.95
N PHE A 65 -19.58 -5.71 -3.20
CA PHE A 65 -20.78 -4.87 -3.09
C PHE A 65 -21.69 -4.98 -4.31
N LYS A 66 -21.14 -5.29 -5.48
CA LYS A 66 -21.95 -5.64 -6.65
C LYS A 66 -22.80 -6.88 -6.40
N ASN A 67 -22.23 -7.89 -5.76
CA ASN A 67 -22.95 -9.11 -5.37
C ASN A 67 -24.02 -8.87 -4.29
N LEU A 68 -23.96 -7.75 -3.60
CA LEU A 68 -24.92 -7.34 -2.58
C LEU A 68 -25.95 -6.32 -3.12
N ASP A 69 -26.04 -6.17 -4.42
CA ASP A 69 -26.99 -5.28 -5.13
C ASP A 69 -26.83 -3.78 -4.80
N PHE A 70 -25.59 -3.36 -4.53
CA PHE A 70 -25.28 -1.95 -4.43
C PHE A 70 -25.19 -1.35 -5.83
N ASP A 71 -25.65 -0.11 -6.00
CA ASP A 71 -25.55 0.58 -7.27
C ASP A 71 -24.13 1.09 -7.55
N GLU A 72 -23.86 1.48 -8.79
CA GLU A 72 -22.53 1.94 -9.21
C GLU A 72 -22.08 3.21 -8.48
N ALA A 73 -23.02 4.12 -8.18
CA ALA A 73 -22.69 5.35 -7.46
C ALA A 73 -22.25 5.05 -6.03
N GLU A 74 -22.92 4.12 -5.36
CA GLU A 74 -22.55 3.67 -4.02
C GLU A 74 -21.18 2.95 -4.04
N ILE A 75 -20.98 2.06 -5.00
CA ILE A 75 -19.70 1.34 -5.17
C ILE A 75 -18.55 2.31 -5.45
N PHE A 76 -18.78 3.31 -6.28
CA PHE A 76 -17.78 4.36 -6.53
C PHE A 76 -17.39 5.10 -5.26
N GLN A 77 -18.35 5.49 -4.44
CA GLN A 77 -18.10 6.12 -3.13
C GLN A 77 -17.31 5.20 -2.21
N LEU A 78 -17.68 3.92 -2.13
CA LEU A 78 -16.99 2.91 -1.34
C LEU A 78 -15.53 2.75 -1.78
N CYS A 79 -15.29 2.66 -3.07
CA CYS A 79 -13.93 2.58 -3.62
C CYS A 79 -13.09 3.81 -3.25
N GLY A 80 -13.68 4.99 -3.25
CA GLY A 80 -13.01 6.21 -2.80
C GLY A 80 -12.61 6.15 -1.33
N CYS A 81 -13.50 5.67 -0.48
CA CYS A 81 -13.24 5.48 0.96
C CYS A 81 -12.17 4.44 1.22
N VAL A 82 -12.25 3.31 0.53
CA VAL A 82 -11.25 2.23 0.65
C VAL A 82 -9.88 2.72 0.20
N ARG A 83 -9.81 3.42 -0.93
CA ARG A 83 -8.54 3.99 -1.43
C ARG A 83 -7.91 4.92 -0.38
N TYR A 84 -8.68 5.82 0.19
CA TYR A 84 -8.17 6.72 1.23
C TYR A 84 -7.71 5.93 2.46
N PHE A 85 -8.51 4.98 2.90
CA PHE A 85 -8.24 4.16 4.08
C PHE A 85 -6.92 3.39 3.97
N VAL A 86 -6.70 2.70 2.86
CA VAL A 86 -5.48 1.91 2.67
C VAL A 86 -4.24 2.76 2.40
N THR A 87 -4.41 3.90 1.75
CA THR A 87 -3.31 4.81 1.44
C THR A 87 -2.82 5.55 2.68
N ASN A 88 -3.74 6.03 3.52
CA ASN A 88 -3.43 6.84 4.69
C ASN A 88 -3.44 6.03 6.00
N LYS A 89 -3.90 4.80 5.96
CA LYS A 89 -4.15 3.94 7.14
C LYS A 89 -5.03 4.62 8.19
N GLN A 90 -5.96 5.45 7.70
CA GLN A 90 -6.90 6.21 8.50
C GLN A 90 -8.23 6.33 7.76
N SER A 91 -9.31 6.53 8.50
CA SER A 91 -10.61 6.83 7.91
C SER A 91 -10.73 8.30 7.53
N LEU A 92 -11.54 8.58 6.51
CA LEU A 92 -12.03 9.93 6.25
C LEU A 92 -12.88 10.39 7.44
N THR A 93 -12.62 11.59 7.95
CA THR A 93 -13.34 12.16 9.11
C THR A 93 -14.61 12.90 8.70
N HIS A 94 -14.65 13.45 7.51
CA HIS A 94 -15.80 14.14 6.93
C HIS A 94 -16.12 13.53 5.59
N THR A 95 -17.21 12.80 5.52
CA THR A 95 -17.63 12.14 4.30
C THR A 95 -19.05 12.58 3.94
N ASP A 96 -19.23 12.99 2.70
CA ASP A 96 -20.55 13.18 2.10
C ASP A 96 -21.12 11.86 1.57
N ILE A 97 -20.65 10.75 2.13
CA ILE A 97 -21.04 9.43 1.69
C ILE A 97 -22.48 9.17 2.05
N ARG A 98 -23.24 8.78 1.05
CA ARG A 98 -24.67 8.46 1.13
C ARG A 98 -24.90 7.01 0.72
N ILE A 99 -24.59 6.10 1.62
CA ILE A 99 -24.83 4.67 1.41
C ILE A 99 -26.02 4.26 2.28
N LYS A 100 -27.10 3.86 1.61
CA LYS A 100 -28.32 3.50 2.30
C LYS A 100 -28.24 2.14 2.96
N ARG A 101 -28.68 2.09 4.21
CA ARG A 101 -28.79 0.84 4.94
C ARG A 101 -29.76 -0.13 4.25
N ARG A 102 -29.34 -1.39 4.20
CA ARG A 102 -30.15 -2.50 3.70
C ARG A 102 -30.26 -3.58 4.76
N ALA A 103 -31.46 -4.10 4.98
CA ALA A 103 -31.68 -5.18 5.92
C ALA A 103 -30.93 -6.47 5.54
N SER A 104 -30.68 -6.64 4.24
CA SER A 104 -29.94 -7.80 3.71
C SER A 104 -28.45 -7.79 4.03
N VAL A 105 -27.89 -6.67 4.48
CA VAL A 105 -26.48 -6.51 4.83
C VAL A 105 -26.37 -6.22 6.32
N THR A 106 -25.65 -7.06 7.02
CA THR A 106 -25.51 -6.98 8.49
C THR A 106 -24.27 -6.17 8.88
N GLN A 107 -24.27 -5.65 10.10
CA GLN A 107 -23.08 -5.02 10.70
C GLN A 107 -21.88 -5.97 10.67
N ILE A 108 -22.09 -7.26 10.95
CA ILE A 108 -21.02 -8.26 10.96
C ILE A 108 -20.37 -8.39 9.58
N ALA A 109 -21.19 -8.44 8.52
CA ALA A 109 -20.68 -8.49 7.16
C ALA A 109 -19.77 -7.28 6.84
N LEU A 110 -20.19 -6.08 7.22
CA LEU A 110 -19.42 -4.86 7.00
C LEU A 110 -18.12 -4.80 7.82
N LYS A 111 -18.16 -5.29 9.06
CA LYS A 111 -16.96 -5.43 9.89
C LYS A 111 -15.98 -6.42 9.27
N SER A 112 -16.46 -7.56 8.77
CA SER A 112 -15.63 -8.56 8.09
C SER A 112 -14.97 -7.99 6.84
N PHE A 113 -15.71 -7.24 6.05
CA PHE A 113 -15.19 -6.53 4.88
C PHE A 113 -14.02 -5.60 5.26
N ALA A 114 -14.24 -4.74 6.24
CA ALA A 114 -13.22 -3.80 6.69
C ALA A 114 -12.00 -4.51 7.28
N TRP A 115 -12.23 -5.57 8.05
CA TRP A 115 -11.15 -6.37 8.63
C TRP A 115 -10.30 -7.04 7.55
N ASN A 116 -10.93 -7.61 6.53
CA ASN A 116 -10.23 -8.26 5.42
C ASN A 116 -9.26 -7.31 4.72
N ILE A 117 -9.67 -6.06 4.50
CA ILE A 117 -8.82 -5.03 3.90
C ILE A 117 -7.71 -4.60 4.87
N ALA A 118 -8.08 -4.30 6.12
CA ALA A 118 -7.13 -3.84 7.14
C ALA A 118 -6.03 -4.87 7.40
N PHE A 119 -6.37 -6.14 7.40
CA PHE A 119 -5.42 -7.23 7.57
C PHE A 119 -4.33 -7.21 6.49
N GLN A 120 -4.72 -6.97 5.23
CA GLN A 120 -3.77 -6.92 4.10
C GLN A 120 -2.77 -5.77 4.22
N TYR A 121 -3.15 -4.69 4.89
CA TYR A 121 -2.35 -3.46 5.00
C TYR A 121 -1.79 -3.22 6.41
N ASN A 122 -1.96 -4.16 7.32
CA ASN A 122 -1.56 -4.00 8.72
C ASN A 122 -2.15 -2.74 9.37
N ILE A 123 -3.40 -2.44 9.09
CA ILE A 123 -4.09 -1.30 9.67
C ILE A 123 -4.66 -1.71 11.04
N GLY A 124 -4.45 -0.87 12.04
CA GLY A 124 -4.90 -1.13 13.42
C GLY A 124 -6.41 -1.14 13.57
N GLY A 125 -6.87 -1.77 14.65
CA GLY A 125 -8.30 -1.91 14.95
C GLY A 125 -9.04 -0.59 15.15
N ASP A 126 -8.39 0.42 15.74
CA ASP A 126 -9.02 1.73 15.97
C ASP A 126 -9.32 2.45 14.64
N ALA A 127 -8.36 2.49 13.72
CA ALA A 127 -8.55 3.08 12.40
C ALA A 127 -9.59 2.31 11.58
N THR A 128 -9.58 0.99 11.68
CA THR A 128 -10.55 0.11 11.01
C THR A 128 -11.97 0.32 11.53
N ALA A 129 -12.14 0.45 12.84
CA ALA A 129 -13.44 0.74 13.43
C ALA A 129 -13.98 2.10 13.04
N LEU A 130 -13.11 3.12 12.95
CA LEU A 130 -13.48 4.45 12.45
C LEU A 130 -13.90 4.39 10.98
N PHE A 131 -13.19 3.63 10.17
CA PHE A 131 -13.54 3.41 8.76
C PHE A 131 -14.94 2.82 8.62
N VAL A 132 -15.25 1.79 9.37
CA VAL A 132 -16.59 1.15 9.38
C VAL A 132 -17.66 2.15 9.81
N MET A 133 -17.42 2.86 10.90
CA MET A 133 -18.39 3.81 11.46
C MET A 133 -18.69 4.97 10.50
N HIS A 134 -17.67 5.52 9.85
CA HIS A 134 -17.82 6.67 8.96
C HIS A 134 -18.36 6.27 7.59
N THR A 135 -17.89 5.15 7.04
CA THR A 135 -18.30 4.68 5.71
C THR A 135 -19.72 4.13 5.71
N PHE A 136 -20.06 3.37 6.75
CA PHE A 136 -21.37 2.71 6.88
C PHE A 136 -22.20 3.30 8.02
N ASN A 137 -22.25 4.61 8.08
CA ASN A 137 -22.83 5.35 9.21
C ASN A 137 -24.28 4.97 9.52
N GLU A 138 -25.08 4.63 8.53
CA GLU A 138 -26.47 4.22 8.76
C GLU A 138 -26.61 2.88 9.50
N TRP A 139 -25.64 1.96 9.36
CA TRP A 139 -25.63 0.70 10.10
C TRP A 139 -25.11 0.86 11.53
N PHE A 140 -24.27 1.86 11.76
CA PHE A 140 -23.53 2.02 13.01
C PHE A 140 -23.91 3.29 13.78
N ALA A 141 -25.04 3.91 13.45
CA ALA A 141 -25.48 5.14 14.09
C ALA A 141 -25.62 5.03 15.62
N ASN A 142 -25.98 3.86 16.13
CA ASN A 142 -26.16 3.58 17.55
C ASN A 142 -25.02 2.74 18.15
N SER A 143 -23.93 2.55 17.42
CA SER A 143 -22.78 1.78 17.88
C SER A 143 -21.67 2.69 18.39
N THR A 144 -20.93 2.21 19.40
CA THR A 144 -19.74 2.90 19.88
C THR A 144 -18.49 2.38 19.16
N LEU A 145 -17.48 3.22 19.04
CA LEU A 145 -16.21 2.84 18.46
C LEU A 145 -15.60 1.62 19.16
N GLU A 146 -15.66 1.58 20.46
CA GLU A 146 -15.15 0.47 21.27
C GLU A 146 -15.86 -0.85 20.95
N THR A 147 -17.17 -0.82 20.81
CA THR A 147 -17.96 -2.01 20.47
C THR A 147 -17.62 -2.53 19.08
N ILE A 148 -17.47 -1.64 18.11
CA ILE A 148 -17.05 -1.99 16.73
C ILE A 148 -15.66 -2.61 16.77
N ARG A 149 -14.70 -1.98 17.43
CA ARG A 149 -13.32 -2.45 17.52
C ARG A 149 -13.21 -3.85 18.12
N LYS A 150 -13.93 -4.11 19.20
CA LYS A 150 -13.91 -5.41 19.88
C LYS A 150 -14.40 -6.57 19.01
N ASN A 151 -15.30 -6.30 18.10
CA ASN A 151 -15.99 -7.32 17.32
C ASN A 151 -15.71 -7.21 15.81
N LEU A 152 -14.56 -6.68 15.42
CA LEU A 152 -14.20 -6.55 14.00
C LEU A 152 -14.09 -7.90 13.32
N ARG A 153 -13.46 -8.87 13.95
CA ARG A 153 -13.29 -10.21 13.41
C ARG A 153 -14.28 -11.16 14.06
N THR A 154 -15.23 -11.63 13.29
CA THR A 154 -16.20 -12.64 13.71
C THR A 154 -16.08 -13.84 12.78
N THR A 155 -15.79 -15.01 13.38
CA THR A 155 -15.63 -16.26 12.65
C THR A 155 -16.77 -17.24 12.90
N THR A 156 -17.74 -16.87 13.74
CA THR A 156 -18.90 -17.68 14.07
C THR A 156 -20.09 -17.33 13.19
N GLY A 157 -20.80 -18.35 12.73
CA GLY A 157 -21.97 -18.18 11.86
C GLY A 157 -21.59 -18.00 10.38
N ARG A 158 -22.62 -17.86 9.56
CA ARG A 158 -22.49 -17.59 8.13
C ARG A 158 -22.95 -16.18 7.83
N HIS A 159 -22.10 -15.41 7.20
CA HIS A 159 -22.37 -14.04 6.82
C HIS A 159 -22.13 -13.85 5.31
N LYS A 160 -22.78 -12.85 4.72
CA LYS A 160 -22.62 -12.54 3.29
C LYS A 160 -21.19 -12.13 2.92
N ILE A 161 -20.49 -11.52 3.87
CA ILE A 161 -19.06 -11.22 3.74
C ILE A 161 -18.36 -11.92 4.90
N GLU A 162 -17.56 -12.92 4.59
CA GLU A 162 -16.85 -13.69 5.60
C GLU A 162 -15.40 -13.20 5.75
N ILE A 163 -14.79 -13.55 6.88
CA ILE A 163 -13.37 -13.29 7.12
C ILE A 163 -12.54 -14.00 6.04
N ASN A 164 -11.68 -13.26 5.40
CA ASN A 164 -10.78 -13.75 4.37
C ASN A 164 -9.41 -13.09 4.53
N GLU A 165 -8.41 -13.86 4.93
CA GLU A 165 -7.05 -13.37 5.12
C GLU A 165 -6.29 -13.20 3.81
N LYS A 166 -6.85 -13.71 2.70
CA LYS A 166 -6.23 -13.65 1.37
C LYS A 166 -7.24 -13.20 0.34
N ILE A 167 -7.41 -11.90 0.21
CA ILE A 167 -8.33 -11.33 -0.78
C ILE A 167 -7.68 -11.07 -2.14
N PHE A 168 -6.39 -11.34 -2.26
CA PHE A 168 -5.63 -11.29 -3.52
C PHE A 168 -4.38 -12.18 -3.51
#